data_03e352429bd3a5965342c6ee32ff9612
#
_entry.id   03e352429bd3a5965342c6ee32ff9612
#
_cell.length_a   1.000
_cell.length_b   1.000
_cell.length_c   1.000
_cell.angle_alpha   90.00
_cell.angle_beta   90.00
_cell.angle_gamma   90.00
#
_symmetry.space_group_name_H-M   'P 1'
#
loop_
_entity.id
_entity.type
_entity.pdbx_description
1 polymer ?
#
loop_
_entity_poly.entity_id
_entity_poly.type
_entity_poly.pdbx_seq_one_letter_code
_entity_poly.pdbx_strand_id
1 'polypeptide(L)' 'MIADATWDAGDLGCGDLLLQLRFRIETLEAGAVLRLVALDPGARADLPAWCRLTGHVLVAAEHPVYFIRRKER' A
#
# COMPACT_ATOMS: atom_id res chain seq x y z
N MET A 1 -7.54 -13.32 1.54
CA MET A 1 -8.03 -11.99 1.94
C MET A 1 -8.65 -11.29 0.75
N ILE A 2 -9.79 -10.68 0.96
CA ILE A 2 -10.51 -9.97 -0.11
C ILE A 2 -10.16 -8.48 -0.02
N ALA A 3 -9.73 -7.91 -1.14
CA ALA A 3 -9.41 -6.49 -1.23
C ALA A 3 -10.53 -5.74 -1.94
N ASP A 4 -10.72 -4.48 -1.57
CA ASP A 4 -11.72 -3.61 -2.22
C ASP A 4 -11.18 -3.03 -3.52
N ALA A 5 -9.87 -2.94 -3.65
CA ALA A 5 -9.20 -2.46 -4.85
C ALA A 5 -7.86 -3.15 -5.01
N THR A 6 -7.36 -3.17 -6.23
CA THR A 6 -6.05 -3.76 -6.55
C THR A 6 -5.26 -2.80 -7.42
N TRP A 7 -3.97 -2.66 -7.12
CA TRP A 7 -3.05 -1.88 -7.93
C TRP A 7 -1.74 -2.63 -8.10
N ASP A 8 -1.38 -2.87 -9.35
CA ASP A 8 -0.08 -3.44 -9.69
C ASP A 8 0.85 -2.30 -10.05
N ALA A 9 1.73 -1.96 -9.13
CA ALA A 9 2.70 -0.88 -9.32
C ALA A 9 3.91 -1.32 -10.13
N GLY A 10 4.02 -2.61 -10.43
CA GLY A 10 5.16 -3.12 -11.17
C GLY A 10 6.47 -2.83 -10.45
N ASP A 11 7.44 -2.31 -11.19
CA ASP A 11 8.78 -2.04 -10.69
C ASP A 11 9.02 -0.58 -10.31
N LEU A 12 7.96 0.18 -10.03
CA LEU A 12 8.12 1.57 -9.57
C LEU A 12 9.05 1.62 -8.37
N GLY A 13 10.00 2.55 -8.41
CA GLY A 13 10.88 2.82 -7.28
C GLY A 13 10.14 3.47 -6.12
N CYS A 14 10.72 3.39 -4.92
CA CYS A 14 10.06 3.78 -3.70
C CYS A 14 9.50 5.21 -3.69
N GLY A 15 10.22 6.17 -4.23
CA GLY A 15 9.74 7.55 -4.29
C GLY A 15 8.42 7.67 -5.03
N ASP A 16 8.39 7.15 -6.26
CA ASP A 16 7.19 7.18 -7.10
C ASP A 16 6.11 6.25 -6.54
N LEU A 17 6.52 5.10 -6.04
CA LEU A 17 5.58 4.14 -5.46
C LEU A 17 4.77 4.76 -4.32
N LEU A 18 5.45 5.37 -3.35
CA LEU A 18 4.77 5.93 -2.19
C LEU A 18 3.92 7.13 -2.55
N LEU A 19 4.37 7.95 -3.49
CA LEU A 19 3.59 9.10 -3.93
C LEU A 19 2.29 8.65 -4.61
N GLN A 20 2.37 7.71 -5.53
CA GLN A 20 1.18 7.21 -6.21
C GLN A 20 0.28 6.43 -5.26
N LEU A 21 0.86 5.67 -4.35
CA LEU A 21 0.11 4.95 -3.34
C LEU A 21 -0.75 5.89 -2.50
N ARG A 22 -0.17 7.03 -2.11
CA ARG A 22 -0.91 8.04 -1.35
C ARG A 22 -2.17 8.48 -2.09
N PHE A 23 -2.03 8.82 -3.36
CA PHE A 23 -3.18 9.28 -4.15
C PHE A 23 -4.21 8.16 -4.31
N ARG A 24 -3.76 6.95 -4.57
CA ARG A 24 -4.67 5.82 -4.80
C ARG A 24 -5.45 5.44 -3.54
N ILE A 25 -4.77 5.39 -2.40
CA ILE A 25 -5.45 4.99 -1.17
C ILE A 25 -6.45 6.05 -0.71
N GLU A 26 -6.18 7.32 -1.03
CA GLU A 26 -7.10 8.41 -0.70
C GLU A 26 -8.39 8.39 -1.51
N THR A 27 -8.42 7.67 -2.62
CA THR A 27 -9.64 7.50 -3.40
C THR A 27 -10.57 6.43 -2.82
N LEU A 28 -10.07 5.64 -1.88
CA LEU A 28 -10.86 4.58 -1.25
C LEU A 28 -11.62 5.11 -0.05
N GLU A 29 -12.66 4.40 0.34
CA GLU A 29 -13.38 4.72 1.55
C GLU A 29 -12.55 4.33 2.78
N ALA A 30 -12.82 5.00 3.90
CA ALA A 30 -12.17 4.67 5.16
C ALA A 30 -12.39 3.19 5.49
N GLY A 31 -11.32 2.52 5.90
CA GLY A 31 -11.37 1.10 6.21
C GLY A 31 -11.26 0.16 5.01
N ALA A 32 -11.30 0.69 3.79
CA ALA A 32 -11.15 -0.15 2.60
C ALA A 32 -9.73 -0.69 2.47
N VAL A 33 -9.59 -1.85 1.86
CA VAL A 33 -8.32 -2.57 1.71
C VAL A 33 -7.85 -2.50 0.27
N LEU A 34 -6.61 -2.07 0.09
CA LEU A 34 -5.93 -2.09 -1.21
C LEU A 34 -4.96 -3.26 -1.27
N ARG A 35 -5.08 -4.06 -2.31
CA ARG A 35 -4.08 -5.07 -2.63
C ARG A 35 -3.06 -4.44 -3.55
N LEU A 36 -1.84 -4.33 -3.08
CA LEU A 36 -0.75 -3.69 -3.83
C LEU A 36 0.27 -4.73 -4.23
N VAL A 37 0.66 -4.72 -5.51
CA VAL A 37 1.80 -5.49 -5.99
C VAL A 37 2.94 -4.52 -6.25
N ALA A 38 4.05 -4.69 -5.52
CA ALA A 38 5.22 -3.82 -5.61
C ALA A 38 6.47 -4.68 -5.70
N LEU A 39 7.12 -4.64 -6.85
CA LEU A 39 8.27 -5.51 -7.12
C LEU A 39 9.57 -4.94 -6.57
N ASP A 40 9.65 -3.63 -6.34
CA ASP A 40 10.88 -3.02 -5.85
C ASP A 40 11.30 -3.64 -4.51
N PRO A 41 12.56 -4.10 -4.39
CA PRO A 41 12.99 -4.75 -3.13
C PRO A 41 12.91 -3.83 -1.93
N GLY A 42 13.00 -2.51 -2.12
CA GLY A 42 12.88 -1.54 -1.03
C GLY A 42 11.49 -1.48 -0.42
N ALA A 43 10.47 -1.99 -1.12
CA ALA A 43 9.10 -1.98 -0.61
C ALA A 43 8.97 -2.75 0.71
N ARG A 44 9.76 -3.76 0.93
CA ARG A 44 9.73 -4.54 2.17
C ARG A 44 9.96 -3.68 3.42
N ALA A 45 10.84 -2.69 3.31
CA ALA A 45 11.14 -1.79 4.41
C ALA A 45 10.27 -0.53 4.35
N ASP A 46 10.04 -0.01 3.17
CA ASP A 46 9.40 1.29 2.99
C ASP A 46 7.89 1.26 3.22
N LEU A 47 7.22 0.19 2.83
CA LEU A 47 5.77 0.11 3.02
C LEU A 47 5.36 0.03 4.49
N PRO A 48 6.00 -0.81 5.32
CA PRO A 48 5.70 -0.78 6.75
C PRO A 48 5.97 0.57 7.39
N ALA A 49 7.08 1.22 7.02
CA ALA A 49 7.43 2.54 7.55
C ALA A 49 6.39 3.58 7.12
N TRP A 50 5.99 3.56 5.86
CA TRP A 50 4.98 4.48 5.34
C TRP A 50 3.63 4.31 6.05
N CYS A 51 3.23 3.07 6.30
CA CYS A 51 2.00 2.81 7.03
C CYS A 51 2.06 3.36 8.45
N ARG A 52 3.22 3.22 9.12
CA ARG A 52 3.39 3.79 10.46
C ARG A 52 3.30 5.31 10.44
N LEU A 53 3.90 5.94 9.43
CA LEU A 53 3.89 7.39 9.31
C LEU A 53 2.51 7.96 9.01
N THR A 54 1.76 7.29 8.15
CA THR A 54 0.48 7.80 7.67
C THR A 54 -0.71 7.38 8.52
N GLY A 55 -0.54 6.34 9.32
CA GLY A 55 -1.64 5.76 10.10
C GLY A 55 -2.46 4.72 9.38
N HIS A 56 -2.16 4.45 8.10
CA HIS A 56 -2.78 3.32 7.42
C HIS A 56 -2.25 2.01 8.00
N VAL A 57 -3.00 0.92 7.83
CA VAL A 57 -2.67 -0.35 8.45
C VAL A 57 -2.17 -1.33 7.40
N LEU A 58 -0.97 -1.85 7.61
CA LEU A 58 -0.46 -2.95 6.80
C LEU A 58 -1.06 -4.24 7.35
N VAL A 59 -2.09 -4.72 6.68
CA VAL A 59 -2.87 -5.88 7.15
C VAL A 59 -2.12 -7.17 6.92
N ALA A 60 -1.44 -7.27 5.79
CA ALA A 60 -0.64 -8.44 5.44
C ALA A 60 0.44 -8.03 4.46
N ALA A 61 1.58 -8.70 4.53
CA ALA A 61 2.71 -8.42 3.64
C ALA A 61 3.40 -9.73 3.33
N GLU A 62 3.44 -10.06 2.05
CA GLU A 62 4.18 -11.19 1.53
C GLU A 62 4.71 -10.76 0.17
N HIS A 63 5.90 -10.16 0.22
CA HIS A 63 6.51 -9.53 -0.96
C HIS A 63 6.42 -10.47 -2.17
N PRO A 64 5.95 -9.98 -3.32
CA PRO A 64 5.67 -8.57 -3.67
C PRO A 64 4.24 -8.11 -3.40
N VAL A 65 3.44 -8.87 -2.67
CA VAL A 65 2.03 -8.55 -2.44
C VAL A 65 1.83 -7.98 -1.04
N TYR A 66 1.11 -6.86 -0.97
CA TYR A 66 0.83 -6.17 0.27
C TYR A 66 -0.64 -5.80 0.34
N PHE A 67 -1.24 -5.94 1.53
CA PHE A 67 -2.61 -5.52 1.77
C PHE A 67 -2.59 -4.38 2.77
N ILE A 68 -3.09 -3.23 2.35
CA ILE A 68 -3.06 -2.00 3.14
C ILE A 68 -4.49 -1.51 3.33
N ARG A 69 -4.90 -1.37 4.58
CA ARG A 69 -6.21 -0.82 4.90
C ARG A 69 -6.10 0.68 5.13
N ARG A 70 -6.98 1.44 4.47
CA ARG A 70 -7.02 2.88 4.67
C ARG A 70 -7.48 3.18 6.10
N LYS A 71 -6.80 4.12 6.76
CA LYS A 71 -7.21 4.56 8.10
C LYS A 71 -8.63 5.12 8.06
N GLU A 72 -9.27 5.13 9.23
CA GLU A 72 -10.67 5.53 9.35
C GLU A 72 -10.90 7.03 9.20
N ARG A 73 -9.85 7.80 9.14
CA ARG A 73 -9.98 9.26 9.09
C ARG A 73 -9.27 9.83 7.89
#